data_a9acc176a29bc96e6616f478c083e14b
#
_entry.id   a9acc176a29bc96e6616f478c083e14b
#
_cell.length_a   1.000
_cell.length_b   1.000
_cell.length_c   1.000
_cell.angle_alpha   90.00
_cell.angle_beta   90.00
_cell.angle_gamma   90.00
#
_symmetry.space_group_name_H-M   'P 1'
#
loop_
_entity.id
_entity.type
_entity.pdbx_description
1 polymer ?
#
loop_
_entity_poly.entity_id
_entity_poly.type
_entity_poly.pdbx_seq_one_letter_code
_entity_poly.pdbx_strand_id
1 'polypeptide(L)'
;PSIRQLSLDFHCSKDTIQRALLELRHEQYLYAKPQSGYYVLEQGQHQDLEIEVTDEHASAYDDFRLCINETLIGRENYLFNYYDNQEGLEDLRQSIHKLLFDQALYCKADQLVLTSGTQQALFILSQISFPSQAKAILVEQPTYHRMNRLLIAQGLDYQTIERGIDGIDLEELEGHFKTGKIKFFYTISRYSNPLGLSYTASEKEKVAQL
;
A
#
# COMPACT_ATOMS: atom_id res chain seq x y z
N PRO A 1 37.75 -19.21 4.53
CA PRO A 1 38.38 -20.45 4.06
C PRO A 1 37.73 -20.94 2.76
N SER A 2 38.47 -21.70 1.97
CA SER A 2 37.92 -22.30 0.74
C SER A 2 37.09 -23.55 1.08
N ILE A 3 36.19 -23.95 0.18
CA ILE A 3 35.39 -25.19 0.32
C ILE A 3 36.32 -26.41 0.53
N ARG A 4 37.51 -26.40 -0.12
CA ARG A 4 38.52 -27.45 0.03
C ARG A 4 39.12 -27.46 1.44
N GLN A 5 39.38 -26.30 2.01
CA GLN A 5 39.91 -26.18 3.37
C GLN A 5 38.85 -26.62 4.39
N LEU A 6 37.61 -26.13 4.26
CA LEU A 6 36.50 -26.53 5.12
C LEU A 6 36.22 -28.06 5.07
N SER A 7 36.36 -28.67 3.87
CA SER A 7 36.22 -30.12 3.71
C SER A 7 37.29 -30.90 4.49
N LEU A 8 38.51 -30.37 4.59
CA LEU A 8 39.57 -30.97 5.38
C LEU A 8 39.35 -30.73 6.89
N ASP A 9 39.02 -29.50 7.27
CA ASP A 9 38.85 -29.12 8.67
C ASP A 9 37.69 -29.84 9.35
N PHE A 10 36.61 -30.07 8.61
CA PHE A 10 35.39 -30.75 9.12
C PHE A 10 35.31 -32.26 8.73
N HIS A 11 36.34 -32.80 8.09
CA HIS A 11 36.39 -34.23 7.70
C HIS A 11 35.18 -34.71 6.92
N CYS A 12 34.63 -33.89 6.04
CA CYS A 12 33.43 -34.24 5.26
C CYS A 12 33.63 -33.93 3.76
N SER A 13 32.73 -34.42 2.92
CA SER A 13 32.81 -34.24 1.49
C SER A 13 32.66 -32.77 1.07
N LYS A 14 33.23 -32.38 -0.08
CA LYS A 14 33.04 -31.05 -0.64
C LYS A 14 31.57 -30.73 -0.91
N ASP A 15 30.79 -31.73 -1.31
CA ASP A 15 29.33 -31.60 -1.56
C ASP A 15 28.57 -31.32 -0.27
N THR A 16 28.98 -31.93 0.84
CA THR A 16 28.42 -31.65 2.17
C THR A 16 28.70 -30.20 2.57
N ILE A 17 29.91 -29.71 2.39
CA ILE A 17 30.26 -28.31 2.64
C ILE A 17 29.49 -27.35 1.74
N GLN A 18 29.34 -27.66 0.45
CA GLN A 18 28.58 -26.81 -0.48
C GLN A 18 27.10 -26.72 -0.06
N ARG A 19 26.48 -27.85 0.34
CA ARG A 19 25.11 -27.88 0.84
C ARG A 19 24.96 -27.01 2.10
N ALA A 20 25.85 -27.18 3.08
CA ALA A 20 25.83 -26.41 4.31
C ALA A 20 25.99 -24.89 4.04
N LEU A 21 26.90 -24.50 3.13
CA LEU A 21 27.08 -23.11 2.76
C LEU A 21 25.87 -22.52 2.00
N LEU A 22 25.18 -23.33 1.19
CA LEU A 22 23.93 -22.92 0.54
C LEU A 22 22.81 -22.74 1.53
N GLU A 23 22.70 -23.64 2.51
CA GLU A 23 21.72 -23.57 3.58
C GLU A 23 21.94 -22.32 4.46
N LEU A 24 23.15 -22.10 4.94
CA LEU A 24 23.53 -20.90 5.69
C LEU A 24 23.33 -19.59 4.89
N ARG A 25 23.49 -19.64 3.58
CA ARG A 25 23.17 -18.50 2.71
C ARG A 25 21.67 -18.28 2.59
N HIS A 26 20.90 -19.33 2.50
CA HIS A 26 19.44 -19.28 2.46
C HIS A 26 18.86 -18.75 3.78
N GLU A 27 19.46 -19.13 4.90
CA GLU A 27 19.14 -18.63 6.24
C GLU A 27 19.75 -17.26 6.57
N GLN A 28 20.36 -16.61 5.58
CA GLN A 28 20.95 -15.27 5.70
C GLN A 28 22.11 -15.12 6.71
N TYR A 29 22.77 -16.22 7.08
CA TYR A 29 24.01 -16.15 7.87
C TYR A 29 25.24 -15.79 7.02
N LEU A 30 25.20 -16.08 5.72
CA LEU A 30 26.29 -15.85 4.80
C LEU A 30 25.81 -15.15 3.52
N TYR A 31 26.71 -14.39 2.91
CA TYR A 31 26.56 -13.97 1.52
C TYR A 31 27.74 -14.43 0.68
N ALA A 32 27.48 -14.69 -0.61
CA ALA A 32 28.52 -15.08 -1.56
C ALA A 32 28.92 -13.88 -2.40
N LYS A 33 30.21 -13.61 -2.48
CA LYS A 33 30.77 -12.60 -3.40
C LYS A 33 31.42 -13.34 -4.57
N PRO A 34 31.01 -13.08 -5.83
CA PRO A 34 31.62 -13.70 -7.00
C PRO A 34 33.12 -13.57 -6.97
N GLN A 35 33.83 -14.68 -7.26
CA GLN A 35 35.28 -14.80 -7.28
C GLN A 35 36.01 -14.52 -5.94
N SER A 36 35.31 -14.26 -4.86
CA SER A 36 35.90 -13.91 -3.56
C SER A 36 35.55 -14.87 -2.43
N GLY A 37 34.42 -15.62 -2.53
CA GLY A 37 34.04 -16.64 -1.56
C GLY A 37 32.78 -16.26 -0.72
N TYR A 38 32.67 -16.89 0.45
CA TYR A 38 31.57 -16.69 1.38
C TYR A 38 32.02 -15.83 2.55
N TYR A 39 31.15 -14.93 2.96
CA TYR A 39 31.35 -13.99 4.07
C TYR A 39 30.21 -14.12 5.05
N VAL A 40 30.53 -14.06 6.34
CA VAL A 40 29.54 -14.02 7.41
C VAL A 40 28.87 -12.65 7.39
N LEU A 41 27.54 -12.64 7.41
CA LEU A 41 26.80 -11.43 7.71
C LEU A 41 27.01 -11.13 9.20
N GLU A 42 27.61 -9.99 9.54
CA GLU A 42 27.52 -9.48 10.89
C GLU A 42 26.02 -9.29 11.18
N GLN A 43 25.47 -10.16 11.99
CA GLN A 43 24.19 -9.92 12.61
C GLN A 43 24.40 -8.74 13.55
N GLY A 44 24.25 -7.51 13.04
CA GLY A 44 23.92 -6.39 13.87
C GLY A 44 22.75 -6.86 14.71
N GLN A 45 22.72 -6.53 15.98
CA GLN A 45 21.58 -6.81 16.87
C GLN A 45 20.32 -6.22 16.25
N HIS A 46 19.79 -6.89 15.22
CA HIS A 46 18.37 -6.87 15.00
C HIS A 46 17.84 -7.56 16.25
N GLN A 47 17.37 -6.79 17.21
CA GLN A 47 16.25 -7.22 17.99
C GLN A 47 15.21 -7.56 16.91
N ASP A 48 15.16 -8.83 16.50
CA ASP A 48 13.95 -9.36 15.91
C ASP A 48 12.87 -8.98 16.92
N LEU A 49 12.10 -7.97 16.57
CA LEU A 49 10.77 -7.86 17.11
C LEU A 49 10.13 -9.17 16.64
N GLU A 50 10.27 -10.24 17.43
CA GLU A 50 9.40 -11.38 17.34
C GLU A 50 8.00 -10.80 17.55
N ILE A 51 7.38 -10.42 16.42
CA ILE A 51 5.95 -10.25 16.40
C ILE A 51 5.45 -11.65 16.71
N GLU A 52 5.06 -11.88 17.96
CA GLU A 52 4.32 -13.07 18.33
C GLU A 52 3.17 -13.17 17.34
N VAL A 53 3.32 -14.08 16.37
CA VAL A 53 2.24 -14.44 15.47
C VAL A 53 1.21 -15.12 16.36
N THR A 54 0.23 -14.36 16.82
CA THR A 54 -0.89 -14.91 17.58
C THR A 54 -1.59 -15.97 16.72
N ASP A 55 -2.22 -16.95 17.35
CA ASP A 55 -2.97 -18.02 16.64
C ASP A 55 -3.98 -17.44 15.63
N GLU A 56 -4.51 -16.25 15.88
CA GLU A 56 -5.38 -15.51 14.96
C GLU A 56 -4.67 -15.13 13.65
N HIS A 57 -3.41 -14.72 13.70
CA HIS A 57 -2.63 -14.41 12.49
C HIS A 57 -2.25 -15.67 11.71
N ALA A 58 -1.95 -16.77 12.40
CA ALA A 58 -1.68 -18.04 11.75
C ALA A 58 -2.89 -18.53 10.95
N SER A 59 -4.09 -18.46 11.53
CA SER A 59 -5.36 -18.76 10.85
C SER A 59 -5.57 -17.90 9.61
N ALA A 60 -5.33 -16.59 9.70
CA ALA A 60 -5.48 -15.68 8.57
C ALA A 60 -4.53 -15.99 7.39
N TYR A 61 -3.31 -16.44 7.68
CA TYR A 61 -2.37 -16.86 6.64
C TYR A 61 -2.78 -18.17 5.96
N ASP A 62 -3.35 -19.11 6.70
CA ASP A 62 -3.82 -20.37 6.14
C ASP A 62 -5.07 -20.15 5.28
N ASP A 63 -6.00 -19.32 5.72
CA ASP A 63 -7.16 -18.90 4.94
C ASP A 63 -6.73 -18.18 3.64
N PHE A 64 -5.76 -17.29 3.71
CA PHE A 64 -5.23 -16.60 2.55
C PHE A 64 -4.56 -17.58 1.56
N ARG A 65 -3.79 -18.55 2.06
CA ARG A 65 -3.16 -19.58 1.24
C ARG A 65 -4.20 -20.46 0.55
N LEU A 66 -5.25 -20.84 1.28
CA LEU A 66 -6.38 -21.60 0.72
C LEU A 66 -7.06 -20.80 -0.39
N CYS A 67 -7.40 -19.53 -0.16
CA CYS A 67 -8.01 -18.65 -1.14
C CYS A 67 -7.15 -18.50 -2.41
N ILE A 68 -5.82 -18.36 -2.26
CA ILE A 68 -4.90 -18.29 -3.41
C ILE A 68 -4.99 -19.60 -4.22
N ASN A 69 -4.89 -20.74 -3.57
CA ASN A 69 -4.92 -22.04 -4.24
C ASN A 69 -6.25 -22.27 -4.97
N GLU A 70 -7.38 -21.99 -4.33
CA GLU A 70 -8.71 -22.13 -4.94
C GLU A 70 -8.90 -21.15 -6.12
N THR A 71 -8.32 -19.97 -6.04
CA THR A 71 -8.43 -18.96 -7.09
C THR A 71 -7.57 -19.31 -8.31
N LEU A 72 -6.39 -19.92 -8.08
CA LEU A 72 -5.47 -20.27 -9.17
C LEU A 72 -5.85 -21.54 -9.90
N ILE A 73 -6.35 -22.57 -9.21
CA ILE A 73 -6.61 -23.89 -9.81
C ILE A 73 -7.77 -23.80 -10.81
N GLY A 74 -7.48 -24.03 -12.10
CA GLY A 74 -8.47 -24.08 -13.17
C GLY A 74 -9.05 -22.75 -13.62
N ARG A 75 -8.51 -21.63 -13.12
CA ARG A 75 -8.93 -20.26 -13.48
C ARG A 75 -7.79 -19.42 -14.08
N GLU A 76 -6.70 -20.03 -14.48
CA GLU A 76 -5.49 -19.37 -14.94
C GLU A 76 -5.77 -18.47 -16.16
N ASN A 77 -6.59 -18.93 -17.09
CA ASN A 77 -6.98 -18.13 -18.26
C ASN A 77 -7.78 -16.89 -17.89
N TYR A 78 -8.67 -17.02 -16.90
CA TYR A 78 -9.46 -15.90 -16.41
C TYR A 78 -8.58 -14.87 -15.70
N LEU A 79 -7.62 -15.32 -14.88
CA LEU A 79 -6.77 -14.44 -14.09
C LEU A 79 -5.67 -13.76 -14.90
N PHE A 80 -5.07 -14.48 -15.87
CA PHE A 80 -3.87 -14.01 -16.56
C PHE A 80 -4.10 -13.55 -17.98
N ASN A 81 -5.22 -13.90 -18.62
CA ASN A 81 -5.54 -13.52 -19.99
C ASN A 81 -6.75 -12.57 -20.12
N TYR A 82 -7.24 -12.05 -19.00
CA TYR A 82 -8.41 -11.18 -18.98
C TYR A 82 -7.98 -9.72 -19.04
N TYR A 83 -8.05 -9.10 -20.22
CA TYR A 83 -7.65 -7.71 -20.44
C TYR A 83 -8.82 -6.75 -20.72
N ASP A 84 -10.06 -7.24 -20.73
CA ASP A 84 -11.19 -6.47 -21.23
C ASP A 84 -11.78 -5.48 -20.24
N ASN A 85 -11.54 -5.64 -18.92
CA ASN A 85 -12.06 -4.75 -17.87
C ASN A 85 -10.96 -3.92 -17.23
N GLN A 86 -10.81 -2.70 -17.70
CA GLN A 86 -9.87 -1.73 -17.14
C GLN A 86 -10.21 -1.34 -15.70
N GLU A 87 -11.47 -1.48 -15.30
CA GLU A 87 -11.96 -1.23 -13.94
C GLU A 87 -11.55 -2.32 -12.94
N GLY A 88 -11.01 -3.42 -13.41
CA GLY A 88 -10.64 -4.59 -12.62
C GLY A 88 -11.63 -5.74 -12.72
N LEU A 89 -11.24 -6.89 -12.17
CA LEU A 89 -12.04 -8.13 -12.25
C LEU A 89 -13.44 -7.94 -11.66
N GLU A 90 -14.45 -8.34 -12.43
CA GLU A 90 -15.85 -8.14 -12.05
C GLU A 90 -16.20 -8.85 -10.74
N ASP A 91 -15.80 -10.12 -10.58
CA ASP A 91 -16.05 -10.89 -9.35
C ASP A 91 -15.48 -10.22 -8.12
N LEU A 92 -14.28 -9.61 -8.23
CA LEU A 92 -13.67 -8.86 -7.14
C LEU A 92 -14.41 -7.57 -6.84
N ARG A 93 -14.83 -6.82 -7.87
CA ARG A 93 -15.63 -5.60 -7.70
C ARG A 93 -16.97 -5.89 -7.01
N GLN A 94 -17.63 -6.98 -7.40
CA GLN A 94 -18.88 -7.40 -6.76
C GLN A 94 -18.67 -7.83 -5.29
N SER A 95 -17.58 -8.51 -4.99
CA SER A 95 -17.23 -8.89 -3.61
C SER A 95 -16.95 -7.66 -2.74
N ILE A 96 -16.20 -6.69 -3.30
CA ILE A 96 -15.94 -5.40 -2.63
C ILE A 96 -17.24 -4.61 -2.46
N HIS A 97 -18.13 -4.60 -3.45
CA HIS A 97 -19.42 -3.94 -3.35
C HIS A 97 -20.26 -4.46 -2.17
N LYS A 98 -20.29 -5.78 -1.95
CA LYS A 98 -20.96 -6.38 -0.78
C LYS A 98 -20.32 -5.93 0.53
N LEU A 99 -18.99 -5.98 0.59
CA LEU A 99 -18.24 -5.53 1.77
C LEU A 99 -18.50 -4.06 2.10
N LEU A 100 -18.57 -3.19 1.10
CA LEU A 100 -18.86 -1.76 1.27
C LEU A 100 -20.28 -1.54 1.78
N PHE A 101 -21.24 -2.31 1.28
CA PHE A 101 -22.63 -2.26 1.74
C PHE A 101 -22.74 -2.58 3.23
N ASP A 102 -22.01 -3.60 3.71
CA ASP A 102 -21.98 -3.98 5.13
C ASP A 102 -21.35 -2.89 6.01
N GLN A 103 -20.55 -2.00 5.40
CA GLN A 103 -19.97 -0.82 6.07
C GLN A 103 -20.78 0.47 5.88
N ALA A 104 -22.04 0.36 5.43
CA ALA A 104 -22.92 1.49 5.11
C ALA A 104 -22.37 2.44 4.03
N LEU A 105 -21.54 1.93 3.12
CA LEU A 105 -21.07 2.65 1.94
C LEU A 105 -21.84 2.16 0.71
N TYR A 106 -22.71 3.02 0.20
CA TYR A 106 -23.62 2.66 -0.89
C TYR A 106 -23.12 3.19 -2.24
N CYS A 107 -22.79 2.27 -3.13
CA CYS A 107 -22.40 2.57 -4.51
C CYS A 107 -22.94 1.45 -5.41
N LYS A 108 -22.87 1.62 -6.73
CA LYS A 108 -23.11 0.54 -7.68
C LYS A 108 -21.78 -0.17 -8.00
N ALA A 109 -21.84 -1.43 -8.38
CA ALA A 109 -20.63 -2.18 -8.74
C ALA A 109 -19.88 -1.58 -9.97
N ASP A 110 -20.60 -0.93 -10.88
CA ASP A 110 -20.04 -0.22 -12.04
C ASP A 110 -19.35 1.11 -11.68
N GLN A 111 -19.54 1.59 -10.46
CA GLN A 111 -18.86 2.78 -9.92
C GLN A 111 -17.55 2.42 -9.19
N LEU A 112 -17.20 1.14 -9.11
CA LEU A 112 -15.98 0.66 -8.47
C LEU A 112 -14.87 0.45 -9.49
N VAL A 113 -13.72 1.04 -9.23
CA VAL A 113 -12.51 0.85 -10.03
C VAL A 113 -11.39 0.36 -9.11
N LEU A 114 -10.71 -0.71 -9.53
CA LEU A 114 -9.57 -1.26 -8.80
C LEU A 114 -8.27 -0.65 -9.33
N THR A 115 -7.39 -0.31 -8.40
CA THR A 115 -6.09 0.28 -8.72
C THR A 115 -4.95 -0.46 -8.02
N SER A 116 -3.74 -0.34 -8.54
CA SER A 116 -2.52 -0.84 -7.88
C SER A 116 -2.13 0.05 -6.69
N GLY A 117 -3.06 0.16 -5.72
CA GLY A 117 -2.91 0.95 -4.51
C GLY A 117 -3.25 2.43 -4.68
N THR A 118 -3.24 3.12 -3.54
CA THR A 118 -3.66 4.53 -3.40
C THR A 118 -2.91 5.49 -4.33
N GLN A 119 -1.63 5.23 -4.62
CA GLN A 119 -0.84 6.14 -5.47
C GLN A 119 -1.34 6.17 -6.91
N GLN A 120 -1.74 5.04 -7.46
CA GLN A 120 -2.35 5.00 -8.80
C GLN A 120 -3.70 5.69 -8.80
N ALA A 121 -4.53 5.46 -7.79
CA ALA A 121 -5.83 6.15 -7.66
C ALA A 121 -5.65 7.68 -7.60
N LEU A 122 -4.74 8.19 -6.78
CA LEU A 122 -4.45 9.61 -6.67
C LEU A 122 -3.91 10.19 -7.99
N PHE A 123 -3.02 9.45 -8.67
CA PHE A 123 -2.53 9.87 -9.99
C PHE A 123 -3.68 9.99 -10.99
N ILE A 124 -4.55 8.99 -11.11
CA ILE A 124 -5.70 9.01 -12.01
C ILE A 124 -6.61 10.20 -11.70
N LEU A 125 -7.01 10.38 -10.43
CA LEU A 125 -7.85 11.49 -10.00
C LEU A 125 -7.21 12.86 -10.29
N SER A 126 -5.89 12.96 -10.18
CA SER A 126 -5.18 14.19 -10.50
C SER A 126 -5.20 14.54 -11.98
N GLN A 127 -5.28 13.54 -12.87
CA GLN A 127 -5.23 13.74 -14.33
C GLN A 127 -6.61 13.94 -14.98
N ILE A 128 -7.67 13.30 -14.45
CA ILE A 128 -9.01 13.43 -15.05
C ILE A 128 -9.56 14.85 -14.91
N SER A 129 -10.37 15.27 -15.89
CA SER A 129 -11.07 16.55 -15.84
C SER A 129 -12.38 16.41 -15.05
N PHE A 130 -12.65 17.37 -14.19
CA PHE A 130 -13.92 17.44 -13.45
C PHE A 130 -14.88 18.40 -14.17
N PRO A 131 -16.20 18.27 -13.97
CA PRO A 131 -17.19 19.13 -14.62
C PRO A 131 -16.96 20.63 -14.38
N SER A 132 -16.44 20.99 -13.21
CA SER A 132 -16.12 22.37 -12.83
C SER A 132 -15.00 23.00 -13.67
N GLN A 133 -14.21 22.21 -14.43
CA GLN A 133 -12.99 22.63 -15.13
C GLN A 133 -11.93 23.27 -14.20
N ALA A 134 -12.14 23.21 -12.88
CA ALA A 134 -11.17 23.67 -11.89
C ALA A 134 -9.90 22.81 -11.91
N LYS A 135 -8.75 23.42 -11.61
CA LYS A 135 -7.45 22.74 -11.71
C LYS A 135 -6.77 22.51 -10.38
N ALA A 136 -6.95 23.40 -9.42
CA ALA A 136 -6.24 23.35 -8.16
C ALA A 136 -6.77 22.23 -7.26
N ILE A 137 -5.87 21.44 -6.70
CA ILE A 137 -6.17 20.42 -5.69
C ILE A 137 -5.97 21.07 -4.32
N LEU A 138 -7.00 21.05 -3.47
CA LEU A 138 -6.87 21.48 -2.09
C LEU A 138 -6.38 20.32 -1.24
N VAL A 139 -5.36 20.56 -0.40
CA VAL A 139 -4.70 19.52 0.41
C VAL A 139 -4.56 20.00 1.84
N GLU A 140 -4.99 19.21 2.81
CA GLU A 140 -4.70 19.49 4.21
C GLU A 140 -3.19 19.37 4.51
N GLN A 141 -2.66 20.20 5.40
CA GLN A 141 -1.28 20.16 5.85
C GLN A 141 -1.20 20.15 7.40
N PRO A 142 -0.43 19.23 8.00
CA PRO A 142 0.34 18.17 7.34
C PRO A 142 -0.53 17.03 6.80
N THR A 143 -0.06 16.37 5.73
CA THR A 143 -0.75 15.25 5.11
C THR A 143 0.22 14.13 4.69
N TYR A 144 -0.32 13.07 4.11
CA TYR A 144 0.45 11.95 3.58
C TYR A 144 1.51 12.42 2.56
N HIS A 145 2.77 12.25 2.91
CA HIS A 145 3.91 12.82 2.17
C HIS A 145 3.95 12.45 0.69
N ARG A 146 3.40 11.29 0.28
CA ARG A 146 3.36 10.87 -1.12
C ARG A 146 2.35 11.67 -1.94
N MET A 147 1.30 12.24 -1.30
CA MET A 147 0.43 13.21 -1.97
C MET A 147 1.21 14.48 -2.33
N ASN A 148 1.96 15.03 -1.39
CA ASN A 148 2.80 16.20 -1.63
C ASN A 148 3.83 15.95 -2.75
N ARG A 149 4.45 14.76 -2.75
CA ARG A 149 5.39 14.36 -3.82
C ARG A 149 4.71 14.25 -5.18
N LEU A 150 3.49 13.74 -5.24
CA LEU A 150 2.73 13.66 -6.49
C LEU A 150 2.45 15.05 -7.07
N LEU A 151 1.98 15.98 -6.24
CA LEU A 151 1.70 17.36 -6.66
C LEU A 151 2.93 18.03 -7.26
N ILE A 152 4.07 17.92 -6.56
CA ILE A 152 5.34 18.54 -7.00
C ILE A 152 5.85 17.85 -8.28
N ALA A 153 5.90 16.51 -8.30
CA ALA A 153 6.46 15.76 -9.42
C ALA A 153 5.67 15.94 -10.73
N GLN A 154 4.36 16.15 -10.62
CA GLN A 154 3.48 16.36 -11.78
C GLN A 154 3.26 17.86 -12.10
N GLY A 155 3.83 18.77 -11.32
CA GLY A 155 3.64 20.21 -11.51
C GLY A 155 2.17 20.64 -11.43
N LEU A 156 1.39 20.02 -10.53
CA LEU A 156 -0.04 20.28 -10.39
C LEU A 156 -0.30 21.56 -9.60
N ASP A 157 -1.33 22.31 -9.99
CA ASP A 157 -1.81 23.43 -9.20
C ASP A 157 -2.42 22.92 -7.90
N TYR A 158 -2.00 23.47 -6.76
CA TYR A 158 -2.56 23.09 -5.47
C TYR A 158 -2.67 24.28 -4.52
N GLN A 159 -3.56 24.14 -3.55
CA GLN A 159 -3.71 25.02 -2.39
C GLN A 159 -3.67 24.17 -1.13
N THR A 160 -3.34 24.79 -0.02
CA THR A 160 -3.25 24.08 1.27
C THR A 160 -4.20 24.70 2.29
N ILE A 161 -4.71 23.85 3.18
CA ILE A 161 -5.43 24.24 4.37
C ILE A 161 -4.76 23.59 5.58
N GLU A 162 -4.60 24.33 6.67
CA GLU A 162 -3.97 23.80 7.87
C GLU A 162 -4.89 22.81 8.59
N ARG A 163 -4.32 21.72 9.07
CA ARG A 163 -4.98 20.75 9.94
C ARG A 163 -4.22 20.65 11.26
N GLY A 164 -4.76 21.30 12.26
CA GLY A 164 -4.25 21.25 13.63
C GLY A 164 -4.86 20.11 14.45
N ILE A 165 -4.56 20.16 15.76
CA ILE A 165 -5.13 19.21 16.73
C ILE A 165 -6.65 19.39 16.88
N ASP A 166 -7.14 20.59 16.64
CA ASP A 166 -8.56 20.97 16.73
C ASP A 166 -9.32 20.75 15.41
N GLY A 167 -8.71 20.09 14.43
CA GLY A 167 -9.28 19.83 13.11
C GLY A 167 -8.84 20.83 12.05
N ILE A 168 -9.73 21.13 11.10
CA ILE A 168 -9.54 22.15 10.04
C ILE A 168 -10.52 23.29 10.27
N ASP A 169 -10.14 24.48 9.80
CA ASP A 169 -11.07 25.62 9.75
C ASP A 169 -12.10 25.40 8.62
N LEU A 170 -13.34 25.15 9.02
CA LEU A 170 -14.43 24.85 8.07
C LEU A 170 -14.89 26.11 7.30
N GLU A 171 -14.70 27.31 7.85
CA GLU A 171 -15.02 28.58 7.16
C GLU A 171 -13.97 28.85 6.07
N GLU A 172 -12.69 28.61 6.36
CA GLU A 172 -11.62 28.66 5.38
C GLU A 172 -11.83 27.62 4.27
N LEU A 173 -12.20 26.38 4.62
CA LEU A 173 -12.52 25.33 3.65
C LEU A 173 -13.66 25.72 2.72
N GLU A 174 -14.75 26.25 3.26
CA GLU A 174 -15.88 26.76 2.47
C GLU A 174 -15.43 27.92 1.56
N GLY A 175 -14.58 28.81 2.08
CA GLY A 175 -13.98 29.90 1.31
C GLY A 175 -13.21 29.40 0.09
N HIS A 176 -12.41 28.36 0.23
CA HIS A 176 -11.70 27.73 -0.90
C HIS A 176 -12.66 27.22 -1.98
N PHE A 177 -13.72 26.51 -1.60
CA PHE A 177 -14.70 25.99 -2.56
C PHE A 177 -15.51 27.10 -3.25
N LYS A 178 -15.87 28.16 -2.54
CA LYS A 178 -16.57 29.34 -3.12
C LYS A 178 -15.79 30.04 -4.23
N THR A 179 -14.47 29.86 -4.29
CA THR A 179 -13.66 30.42 -5.40
C THR A 179 -13.95 29.78 -6.75
N GLY A 180 -14.54 28.57 -6.77
CA GLY A 180 -14.73 27.76 -7.97
C GLY A 180 -13.45 27.25 -8.63
N LYS A 181 -12.29 27.40 -7.96
CA LYS A 181 -10.98 27.01 -8.50
C LYS A 181 -10.54 25.62 -8.05
N ILE A 182 -11.19 25.06 -7.02
CA ILE A 182 -10.81 23.78 -6.43
C ILE A 182 -11.42 22.63 -7.24
N LYS A 183 -10.53 21.76 -7.73
CA LYS A 183 -10.86 20.55 -8.48
C LYS A 183 -11.44 19.48 -7.56
N PHE A 184 -10.72 19.20 -6.46
CA PHE A 184 -11.15 18.36 -5.35
C PHE A 184 -10.33 18.66 -4.09
N PHE A 185 -10.85 18.24 -2.96
CA PHE A 185 -10.18 18.30 -1.67
C PHE A 185 -9.64 16.90 -1.30
N TYR A 186 -8.31 16.82 -1.07
CA TYR A 186 -7.68 15.63 -0.55
C TYR A 186 -7.56 15.71 0.97
N THR A 187 -8.21 14.79 1.65
CA THR A 187 -8.20 14.67 3.11
C THR A 187 -8.19 13.21 3.54
N ILE A 188 -7.69 12.93 4.75
CA ILE A 188 -7.76 11.62 5.40
C ILE A 188 -8.65 11.75 6.63
N SER A 189 -9.91 11.38 6.49
CA SER A 189 -10.94 11.63 7.50
C SER A 189 -10.83 10.76 8.77
N ARG A 190 -10.04 9.68 8.73
CA ARG A 190 -9.76 8.79 9.87
C ARG A 190 -8.28 8.51 9.97
N TYR A 191 -7.74 8.61 11.19
CA TYR A 191 -6.33 8.29 11.47
C TYR A 191 -5.38 8.96 10.49
N SER A 192 -5.53 10.30 10.33
CA SER A 192 -4.75 11.06 9.35
C SER A 192 -3.25 10.84 9.50
N ASN A 193 -2.56 10.73 8.40
CA ASN A 193 -1.11 10.57 8.37
C ASN A 193 -0.46 11.94 8.06
N PRO A 194 0.39 12.52 8.95
CA PRO A 194 1.04 11.87 10.10
C PRO A 194 0.35 12.07 11.47
N LEU A 195 -0.73 12.85 11.59
CA LEU A 195 -1.24 13.32 12.87
C LEU A 195 -1.98 12.24 13.69
N GLY A 196 -2.47 11.16 13.06
CA GLY A 196 -3.29 10.14 13.74
C GLY A 196 -4.70 10.62 14.12
N LEU A 197 -5.10 11.82 13.74
CA LEU A 197 -6.38 12.43 14.08
C LEU A 197 -7.51 11.97 13.16
N SER A 198 -8.74 12.00 13.68
CA SER A 198 -9.94 11.68 12.90
C SER A 198 -10.93 12.83 12.99
N TYR A 199 -11.64 13.10 11.90
CA TYR A 199 -12.77 14.04 11.93
C TYR A 199 -13.90 13.51 12.81
N THR A 200 -14.54 14.39 13.54
CA THR A 200 -15.81 14.13 14.21
C THR A 200 -16.91 13.87 13.19
N ALA A 201 -18.04 13.32 13.65
CA ALA A 201 -19.20 13.10 12.79
C ALA A 201 -19.71 14.43 12.18
N SER A 202 -19.75 15.48 12.97
CA SER A 202 -20.19 16.82 12.53
C SER A 202 -19.26 17.43 11.47
N GLU A 203 -17.92 17.28 11.64
CA GLU A 203 -16.96 17.76 10.63
C GLU A 203 -17.09 16.99 9.31
N LYS A 204 -17.24 15.65 9.36
CA LYS A 204 -17.46 14.83 8.17
C LYS A 204 -18.71 15.25 7.41
N GLU A 205 -19.80 15.51 8.14
CA GLU A 205 -21.06 15.96 7.54
C GLU A 205 -20.89 17.32 6.84
N LYS A 206 -20.26 18.28 7.51
CA LYS A 206 -20.00 19.60 6.93
C LYS A 206 -19.08 19.54 5.71
N VAL A 207 -17.99 18.77 5.80
CA VAL A 207 -17.07 18.57 4.67
C VAL A 207 -17.78 17.92 3.47
N ALA A 208 -18.70 17.00 3.70
CA ALA A 208 -19.46 16.32 2.65
C ALA A 208 -20.57 17.20 2.02
N GLN A 209 -20.97 18.28 2.66
CA GLN A 209 -21.97 19.23 2.16
C GLN A 209 -21.35 20.34 1.28
N LEU A 210 -20.04 20.54 1.37
CA LEU A 210 -19.29 21.52 0.56
C LEU A 210 -18.91 20.96 -0.81
#